data_a96bd16dcd8cbc20160ae11ed5739890
#
_entry.id   a96bd16dcd8cbc20160ae11ed5739890
#
_cell.length_a   1.000
_cell.length_b   1.000
_cell.length_c   1.000
_cell.angle_alpha   90.00
_cell.angle_beta   90.00
_cell.angle_gamma   90.00
#
_symmetry.space_group_name_H-M   'P 1'
#
loop_
_entity.id
_entity.type
_entity.pdbx_description
1 polymer ?
#
loop_
_entity_poly.entity_id
_entity_poly.type
_entity_poly.pdbx_seq_one_letter_code
_entity_poly.pdbx_strand_id
1 'polypeptide(L)'
;MRILSFFVVLLCFISCNKGNKLEQEEVLFDSVPCCPHATIYLQPYDNFTQHEAKSLCKDIKKGIKSVFACTIDTVKVLPNKQLPQSAYYKPRNRYLANVLLRDLPETTNSIYIIGLTHKDISFKIHNNENYGIMGLTPLAKNKSIVSDYRVKGKDFIAVIVHEFGHGLYGATHCSDKNCIMCDYQKHKGKPFKFSLCNNHIYM
;
A
#
# COMPACT_ATOMS: atom_id res chain seq x y z
N MET A 1 15.45 -42.78 -44.14
CA MET A 1 16.17 -41.51 -44.29
C MET A 1 16.21 -40.84 -42.94
N ARG A 2 17.35 -40.90 -42.27
CA ARG A 2 17.56 -40.34 -40.89
C ARG A 2 18.15 -38.96 -41.01
N ILE A 3 17.50 -37.95 -40.38
CA ILE A 3 18.02 -36.60 -40.30
C ILE A 3 18.63 -36.43 -38.90
N LEU A 4 19.95 -36.27 -38.88
CA LEU A 4 20.74 -35.98 -37.69
C LEU A 4 20.50 -34.51 -37.29
N SER A 5 20.17 -34.29 -36.04
CA SER A 5 20.09 -32.94 -35.44
C SER A 5 21.43 -32.64 -34.76
N PHE A 6 22.13 -31.58 -35.20
CA PHE A 6 23.38 -31.10 -34.62
C PHE A 6 23.09 -30.26 -33.36
N PHE A 7 23.61 -30.72 -32.24
CA PHE A 7 23.74 -29.90 -31.04
C PHE A 7 25.05 -29.09 -31.13
N VAL A 8 24.92 -27.75 -31.17
CA VAL A 8 26.06 -26.87 -31.01
C VAL A 8 26.15 -26.51 -29.51
N VAL A 9 27.18 -27.05 -28.86
CA VAL A 9 27.56 -26.68 -27.49
C VAL A 9 28.51 -25.47 -27.58
N LEU A 10 28.03 -24.29 -27.13
CA LEU A 10 28.85 -23.10 -26.99
C LEU A 10 29.41 -23.02 -25.57
N LEU A 11 30.67 -23.38 -25.43
CA LEU A 11 31.47 -23.17 -24.21
C LEU A 11 31.88 -21.70 -24.11
N CYS A 12 31.31 -20.93 -23.20
CA CYS A 12 31.84 -19.63 -22.81
C CYS A 12 32.63 -19.75 -21.52
N PHE A 13 33.86 -19.34 -21.62
CA PHE A 13 34.88 -19.31 -20.56
C PHE A 13 34.50 -18.35 -19.42
N ILE A 14 34.61 -18.86 -18.21
CA ILE A 14 34.40 -18.10 -16.97
C ILE A 14 35.65 -17.31 -16.69
N SER A 15 35.56 -15.98 -16.72
CA SER A 15 36.55 -15.09 -16.14
C SER A 15 36.08 -14.65 -14.77
N CYS A 16 36.81 -15.08 -13.74
CA CYS A 16 36.53 -14.65 -12.34
C CYS A 16 36.91 -13.17 -12.18
N ASN A 17 35.91 -12.36 -11.82
CA ASN A 17 36.17 -11.08 -11.21
C ASN A 17 35.33 -10.96 -9.92
N LYS A 18 36.04 -10.83 -8.79
CA LYS A 18 35.45 -10.67 -7.46
C LYS A 18 34.86 -9.27 -7.34
N GLY A 19 33.58 -9.14 -7.49
CA GLY A 19 32.81 -7.93 -7.16
C GLY A 19 31.57 -8.33 -6.38
N ASN A 20 31.35 -7.74 -5.22
CA ASN A 20 30.25 -7.97 -4.33
C ASN A 20 28.90 -7.96 -5.07
N LYS A 21 28.30 -9.11 -5.28
CA LYS A 21 26.90 -9.23 -5.66
C LYS A 21 26.04 -8.89 -4.45
N LEU A 22 25.44 -7.71 -4.47
CA LEU A 22 24.17 -7.49 -3.78
C LEU A 22 23.19 -8.48 -4.41
N GLU A 23 22.77 -9.48 -3.65
CA GLU A 23 21.66 -10.35 -4.01
C GLU A 23 20.42 -9.46 -4.15
N GLN A 24 20.04 -9.15 -5.38
CA GLN A 24 18.69 -8.74 -5.70
C GLN A 24 17.86 -9.99 -5.53
N GLU A 25 17.12 -10.11 -4.41
CA GLU A 25 15.97 -10.98 -4.32
C GLU A 25 15.05 -10.59 -5.50
N GLU A 26 15.04 -11.39 -6.55
CA GLU A 26 13.95 -11.40 -7.52
C GLU A 26 12.69 -11.75 -6.74
N VAL A 27 11.93 -10.73 -6.36
CA VAL A 27 10.57 -10.91 -5.87
C VAL A 27 9.82 -11.50 -7.06
N LEU A 28 9.65 -12.82 -7.06
CA LEU A 28 8.73 -13.51 -7.96
C LEU A 28 7.38 -12.82 -7.76
N PHE A 29 6.96 -12.04 -8.74
CA PHE A 29 5.59 -11.56 -8.84
C PHE A 29 4.72 -12.79 -9.13
N ASP A 30 4.38 -13.53 -8.09
CA ASP A 30 3.21 -14.38 -8.15
C ASP A 30 2.05 -13.49 -8.59
N SER A 31 1.46 -13.84 -9.72
CA SER A 31 0.34 -13.13 -10.33
C SER A 31 -0.61 -12.68 -9.23
N VAL A 32 -0.75 -11.35 -9.05
CA VAL A 32 -1.68 -10.79 -8.06
C VAL A 32 -3.02 -11.46 -8.32
N PRO A 33 -3.53 -12.27 -7.40
CA PRO A 33 -4.80 -12.94 -7.63
C PRO A 33 -5.81 -11.82 -7.84
N CYS A 34 -6.49 -11.82 -9.00
CA CYS A 34 -7.69 -11.01 -9.15
C CYS A 34 -8.64 -11.48 -8.03
N CYS A 35 -8.58 -10.81 -6.87
CA CYS A 35 -9.38 -11.18 -5.72
C CYS A 35 -10.79 -10.68 -6.01
N PRO A 36 -11.70 -11.53 -6.53
CA PRO A 36 -13.05 -11.11 -6.89
C PRO A 36 -13.81 -10.59 -5.67
N HIS A 37 -13.38 -10.99 -4.46
CA HIS A 37 -14.05 -10.66 -3.21
C HIS A 37 -13.04 -10.31 -2.11
N ALA A 38 -13.21 -9.15 -1.48
CA ALA A 38 -12.40 -8.72 -0.35
C ALA A 38 -13.27 -8.24 0.83
N THR A 39 -12.92 -8.67 2.03
CA THR A 39 -13.42 -8.09 3.28
C THR A 39 -12.39 -7.10 3.82
N ILE A 40 -12.80 -5.87 4.05
CA ILE A 40 -11.93 -4.84 4.63
C ILE A 40 -12.22 -4.71 6.12
N TYR A 41 -11.17 -4.72 6.94
CA TYR A 41 -11.24 -4.40 8.36
C TYR A 41 -10.57 -3.05 8.61
N LEU A 42 -11.26 -2.16 9.30
CA LEU A 42 -10.73 -0.89 9.79
C LEU A 42 -10.29 -1.07 11.24
N GLN A 43 -9.01 -0.86 11.52
CA GLN A 43 -8.45 -0.87 12.87
C GLN A 43 -8.25 0.58 13.35
N PRO A 44 -9.19 1.14 14.13
CA PRO A 44 -9.01 2.46 14.71
C PRO A 44 -8.01 2.43 15.87
N TYR A 45 -7.19 3.49 15.98
CA TYR A 45 -6.20 3.65 17.04
C TYR A 45 -6.45 4.90 17.89
N ASP A 46 -6.17 4.81 19.17
CA ASP A 46 -6.29 5.89 20.18
C ASP A 46 -7.64 6.58 20.13
N ASN A 47 -7.63 7.90 19.86
CA ASN A 47 -8.81 8.75 19.78
C ASN A 47 -9.54 8.71 18.42
N PHE A 48 -9.07 7.92 17.45
CA PHE A 48 -9.85 7.62 16.25
C PHE A 48 -10.95 6.62 16.63
N THR A 49 -12.15 7.11 16.87
CA THR A 49 -13.22 6.28 17.46
C THR A 49 -13.77 5.22 16.50
N GLN A 50 -14.37 4.16 17.06
CA GLN A 50 -15.10 3.19 16.23
C GLN A 50 -16.29 3.83 15.49
N HIS A 51 -16.89 4.88 16.06
CA HIS A 51 -17.98 5.61 15.42
C HIS A 51 -17.51 6.33 14.16
N GLU A 52 -16.39 7.04 14.25
CA GLU A 52 -15.75 7.68 13.10
C GLU A 52 -15.35 6.65 12.03
N ALA A 53 -14.72 5.55 12.42
CA ALA A 53 -14.35 4.48 11.48
C ALA A 53 -15.61 3.89 10.78
N LYS A 54 -16.71 3.69 11.51
CA LYS A 54 -17.99 3.21 10.94
C LYS A 54 -18.57 4.19 9.93
N SER A 55 -18.48 5.51 10.18
CA SER A 55 -18.97 6.53 9.24
C SER A 55 -18.25 6.50 7.90
N LEU A 56 -16.98 6.07 7.87
CA LEU A 56 -16.16 5.97 6.64
C LEU A 56 -16.46 4.72 5.79
N CYS A 57 -17.08 3.67 6.35
CA CYS A 57 -17.22 2.37 5.67
C CYS A 57 -17.88 2.48 4.30
N LYS A 58 -18.97 3.28 4.19
CA LYS A 58 -19.70 3.47 2.93
C LYS A 58 -18.84 4.19 1.88
N ASP A 59 -18.14 5.22 2.28
CA ASP A 59 -17.34 6.04 1.37
C ASP A 59 -16.08 5.31 0.92
N ILE A 60 -15.44 4.55 1.79
CA ILE A 60 -14.31 3.65 1.44
C ILE A 60 -14.77 2.62 0.41
N LYS A 61 -15.87 1.89 0.69
CA LYS A 61 -16.42 0.90 -0.25
C LYS A 61 -16.74 1.52 -1.60
N LYS A 62 -17.39 2.69 -1.62
CA LYS A 62 -17.71 3.42 -2.83
C LYS A 62 -16.46 3.88 -3.58
N GLY A 63 -15.49 4.45 -2.87
CA GLY A 63 -14.24 4.94 -3.45
C GLY A 63 -13.45 3.83 -4.13
N ILE A 64 -13.26 2.68 -3.45
CA ILE A 64 -12.57 1.52 -4.01
C ILE A 64 -13.28 1.02 -5.27
N LYS A 65 -14.61 0.80 -5.19
CA LYS A 65 -15.40 0.32 -6.34
C LYS A 65 -15.44 1.28 -7.53
N SER A 66 -15.23 2.58 -7.31
CA SER A 66 -15.19 3.56 -8.41
C SER A 66 -13.87 3.56 -9.17
N VAL A 67 -12.83 2.95 -8.61
CA VAL A 67 -11.46 2.95 -9.18
C VAL A 67 -11.04 1.56 -9.64
N PHE A 68 -11.28 0.55 -8.82
CA PHE A 68 -10.76 -0.80 -9.04
C PHE A 68 -11.88 -1.79 -9.39
N ALA A 69 -11.58 -2.71 -10.32
CA ALA A 69 -12.47 -3.80 -10.70
C ALA A 69 -12.50 -4.92 -9.62
N CYS A 70 -12.78 -4.53 -8.36
CA CYS A 70 -12.79 -5.42 -7.20
C CYS A 70 -14.16 -5.40 -6.52
N THR A 71 -14.64 -6.57 -6.10
CA THR A 71 -15.85 -6.69 -5.27
C THR A 71 -15.46 -6.61 -3.80
N ILE A 72 -15.92 -5.55 -3.12
CA ILE A 72 -15.81 -5.45 -1.67
C ILE A 72 -17.09 -6.02 -1.05
N ASP A 73 -16.98 -7.17 -0.38
CA ASP A 73 -18.11 -7.82 0.29
C ASP A 73 -18.60 -6.95 1.43
N THR A 74 -17.72 -6.62 2.34
CA THR A 74 -18.06 -5.81 3.51
C THR A 74 -16.86 -5.00 3.99
N VAL A 75 -17.17 -3.90 4.71
CA VAL A 75 -16.20 -3.14 5.50
C VAL A 75 -16.61 -3.23 6.95
N LYS A 76 -15.77 -3.82 7.80
CA LYS A 76 -16.00 -4.02 9.23
C LYS A 76 -15.05 -3.17 10.05
N VAL A 77 -15.46 -2.81 11.27
CA VAL A 77 -14.63 -2.04 12.20
C VAL A 77 -14.24 -2.92 13.36
N LEU A 78 -12.94 -3.03 13.62
CA LEU A 78 -12.37 -3.72 14.77
C LEU A 78 -12.52 -2.87 16.05
N PRO A 79 -12.42 -3.49 17.25
CA PRO A 79 -12.31 -2.75 18.49
C PRO A 79 -11.15 -1.74 18.44
N ASN A 80 -11.35 -0.58 19.09
CA ASN A 80 -10.28 0.43 19.18
C ASN A 80 -9.05 -0.15 19.90
N LYS A 81 -7.86 0.25 19.47
CA LYS A 81 -6.58 -0.19 20.01
C LYS A 81 -5.70 1.02 20.34
N GLN A 82 -4.88 0.91 21.36
CA GLN A 82 -3.90 1.95 21.66
C GLN A 82 -2.71 1.86 20.68
N LEU A 83 -2.17 3.00 20.28
CA LEU A 83 -0.93 3.03 19.51
C LEU A 83 0.22 2.45 20.34
N PRO A 84 1.03 1.53 19.78
CA PRO A 84 2.16 0.97 20.49
C PRO A 84 3.21 2.05 20.80
N GLN A 85 3.63 2.13 22.06
CA GLN A 85 4.62 3.11 22.51
C GLN A 85 5.95 2.99 21.74
N SER A 86 6.29 1.79 21.27
CA SER A 86 7.47 1.54 20.43
C SER A 86 7.43 2.24 19.07
N ALA A 87 6.26 2.65 18.60
CA ALA A 87 6.13 3.42 17.37
C ALA A 87 6.38 4.92 17.57
N TYR A 88 6.37 5.42 18.82
CA TYR A 88 6.44 6.86 19.09
C TYR A 88 7.85 7.43 18.90
N TYR A 89 7.99 8.37 17.98
CA TYR A 89 9.22 9.13 17.74
C TYR A 89 9.13 10.53 18.35
N LYS A 90 9.59 10.66 19.59
CA LYS A 90 9.49 11.87 20.42
C LYS A 90 10.03 13.15 19.76
N PRO A 91 11.21 13.17 19.07
CA PRO A 91 11.78 14.41 18.53
C PRO A 91 10.89 15.15 17.54
N ARG A 92 9.95 14.46 16.89
CA ARG A 92 9.03 15.04 15.92
C ARG A 92 7.55 14.86 16.29
N ASN A 93 7.26 14.30 17.46
CA ASN A 93 5.90 13.94 17.89
C ASN A 93 5.14 13.16 16.81
N ARG A 94 5.76 12.09 16.30
CA ARG A 94 5.24 11.26 15.22
C ARG A 94 5.25 9.80 15.59
N TYR A 95 4.49 9.02 14.85
CA TYR A 95 4.50 7.57 14.98
C TYR A 95 5.10 6.92 13.73
N LEU A 96 5.99 5.96 13.91
CA LEU A 96 6.66 5.23 12.85
C LEU A 96 5.67 4.27 12.18
N ALA A 97 5.30 4.55 10.93
CA ALA A 97 4.27 3.80 10.20
C ALA A 97 4.62 2.33 9.98
N ASN A 98 5.90 2.01 9.78
CA ASN A 98 6.37 0.62 9.67
C ASN A 98 6.22 -0.19 10.96
N VAL A 99 6.26 0.46 12.14
CA VAL A 99 5.98 -0.19 13.43
C VAL A 99 4.48 -0.44 13.57
N LEU A 100 3.66 0.53 13.18
CA LEU A 100 2.20 0.40 13.18
C LEU A 100 1.72 -0.71 12.24
N LEU A 101 2.33 -0.85 11.05
CA LEU A 101 2.02 -1.95 10.12
C LEU A 101 2.29 -3.34 10.74
N ARG A 102 3.35 -3.48 11.55
CA ARG A 102 3.63 -4.74 12.27
C ARG A 102 2.68 -5.00 13.42
N ASP A 103 2.08 -3.95 14.00
CA ASP A 103 1.09 -4.05 15.07
C ASP A 103 -0.29 -4.49 14.57
N LEU A 104 -0.59 -4.31 13.28
CA LEU A 104 -1.83 -4.80 12.67
C LEU A 104 -1.87 -6.33 12.67
N PRO A 105 -3.07 -6.93 12.82
CA PRO A 105 -3.24 -8.38 12.72
C PRO A 105 -2.69 -8.94 11.40
N GLU A 106 -2.33 -10.22 11.39
CA GLU A 106 -1.99 -10.91 10.14
C GLU A 106 -3.23 -11.07 9.25
N THR A 107 -3.02 -11.07 7.94
CA THR A 107 -4.09 -11.12 6.94
C THR A 107 -4.02 -12.39 6.09
N THR A 108 -5.13 -12.72 5.48
CA THR A 108 -5.23 -13.74 4.42
C THR A 108 -5.47 -13.06 3.07
N ASN A 109 -5.43 -13.81 1.98
CA ASN A 109 -5.59 -13.26 0.63
C ASN A 109 -6.94 -12.54 0.39
N SER A 110 -7.99 -12.88 1.14
CA SER A 110 -9.32 -12.26 1.04
C SER A 110 -9.61 -11.19 2.10
N ILE A 111 -8.63 -10.89 2.98
CA ILE A 111 -8.78 -9.94 4.07
C ILE A 111 -7.78 -8.81 3.92
N TYR A 112 -8.27 -7.58 3.91
CA TYR A 112 -7.45 -6.36 3.88
C TYR A 112 -7.65 -5.57 5.18
N ILE A 113 -6.57 -5.16 5.85
CA ILE A 113 -6.67 -4.39 7.09
C ILE A 113 -6.09 -2.99 6.90
N ILE A 114 -6.85 -1.98 7.33
CA ILE A 114 -6.48 -0.57 7.30
C ILE A 114 -6.45 -0.03 8.71
N GLY A 115 -5.27 0.28 9.21
CA GLY A 115 -5.09 1.01 10.47
C GLY A 115 -5.39 2.50 10.26
N LEU A 116 -6.20 3.09 11.15
CA LEU A 116 -6.63 4.48 11.09
C LEU A 116 -6.18 5.24 12.33
N THR A 117 -5.56 6.41 12.17
CA THR A 117 -5.13 7.25 13.29
C THR A 117 -5.23 8.74 12.97
N HIS A 118 -5.45 9.57 14.01
CA HIS A 118 -5.34 11.03 13.94
C HIS A 118 -3.92 11.55 14.18
N LYS A 119 -2.97 10.65 14.54
CA LYS A 119 -1.60 11.06 14.84
C LYS A 119 -0.79 11.24 13.57
N ASP A 120 0.17 12.16 13.60
CA ASP A 120 1.15 12.29 12.52
C ASP A 120 2.01 11.04 12.42
N ILE A 121 2.08 10.48 11.21
CA ILE A 121 2.87 9.28 10.93
C ILE A 121 4.04 9.60 10.02
N SER A 122 5.07 8.77 10.12
CA SER A 122 6.31 8.97 9.36
C SER A 122 6.94 7.64 8.93
N PHE A 123 7.75 7.74 7.90
CA PHE A 123 8.54 6.63 7.38
C PHE A 123 9.91 7.12 6.94
N LYS A 124 10.90 6.23 6.93
CA LYS A 124 12.23 6.51 6.38
C LYS A 124 12.17 6.56 4.86
N ILE A 125 12.52 7.71 4.28
CA ILE A 125 12.61 7.88 2.82
C ILE A 125 14.00 8.43 2.50
N HIS A 126 14.80 7.68 1.76
CA HIS A 126 16.19 8.01 1.46
C HIS A 126 16.99 8.37 2.74
N ASN A 127 17.59 9.55 2.78
CA ASN A 127 18.37 10.04 3.93
C ASN A 127 17.52 10.72 5.02
N ASN A 128 16.19 10.77 4.87
CA ASN A 128 15.28 11.33 5.85
C ASN A 128 14.66 10.20 6.69
N GLU A 129 15.18 10.02 7.91
CA GLU A 129 14.74 8.96 8.83
C GLU A 129 13.29 9.12 9.32
N ASN A 130 12.71 10.32 9.18
CA ASN A 130 11.41 10.62 9.76
C ASN A 130 10.58 11.54 8.86
N TYR A 131 10.41 11.12 7.59
CA TYR A 131 9.59 11.84 6.63
C TYR A 131 8.11 11.65 6.95
N GLY A 132 7.36 12.76 7.11
CA GLY A 132 5.92 12.72 7.40
C GLY A 132 5.11 12.30 6.18
N ILE A 133 4.27 11.29 6.36
CA ILE A 133 3.44 10.68 5.31
C ILE A 133 1.96 10.69 5.71
N MET A 134 1.07 10.39 4.79
CA MET A 134 -0.36 10.24 5.03
C MET A 134 -0.78 8.78 5.12
N GLY A 135 -0.08 7.90 4.41
CA GLY A 135 -0.30 6.46 4.44
C GLY A 135 0.97 5.69 4.15
N LEU A 136 0.97 4.41 4.46
CA LEU A 136 2.03 3.47 4.13
C LEU A 136 1.42 2.09 3.91
N THR A 137 1.75 1.52 2.76
CA THR A 137 1.37 0.14 2.38
C THR A 137 2.56 -0.52 1.71
N PRO A 138 3.03 -1.67 2.20
CA PRO A 138 3.98 -2.49 1.44
C PRO A 138 3.29 -3.04 0.19
N LEU A 139 3.98 -3.02 -0.95
CA LEU A 139 3.42 -3.51 -2.22
C LEU A 139 2.96 -4.97 -2.11
N ALA A 140 1.81 -5.25 -2.68
CA ALA A 140 1.17 -6.58 -2.68
C ALA A 140 1.01 -7.19 -1.26
N LYS A 141 0.77 -6.34 -0.25
CA LYS A 141 0.44 -6.76 1.12
C LYS A 141 -0.90 -6.19 1.54
N ASN A 142 -1.74 -7.03 2.11
CA ASN A 142 -3.12 -6.67 2.50
C ASN A 142 -3.19 -5.89 3.81
N LYS A 143 -2.24 -4.99 4.05
CA LYS A 143 -2.16 -4.14 5.25
C LYS A 143 -1.77 -2.72 4.88
N SER A 144 -2.49 -1.76 5.41
CA SER A 144 -2.17 -0.33 5.30
C SER A 144 -2.24 0.36 6.66
N ILE A 145 -1.48 1.42 6.84
CA ILE A 145 -1.70 2.40 7.90
C ILE A 145 -1.93 3.77 7.28
N VAL A 146 -2.99 4.46 7.69
CA VAL A 146 -3.38 5.75 7.13
C VAL A 146 -3.69 6.73 8.26
N SER A 147 -3.25 7.97 8.08
CA SER A 147 -3.47 9.06 9.03
C SER A 147 -4.22 10.22 8.38
N ASP A 148 -5.20 10.73 9.07
CA ASP A 148 -5.92 11.93 8.67
C ASP A 148 -5.30 13.23 9.24
N TYR A 149 -4.14 13.15 9.86
CA TYR A 149 -3.44 14.32 10.44
C TYR A 149 -3.16 15.41 9.39
N ARG A 150 -2.74 15.00 8.19
CA ARG A 150 -2.34 15.90 7.09
C ARG A 150 -3.40 16.09 6.04
N VAL A 151 -4.48 15.29 6.07
CA VAL A 151 -5.50 15.22 5.02
C VAL A 151 -6.85 14.92 5.66
N LYS A 152 -7.94 15.54 5.15
CA LYS A 152 -9.28 15.38 5.73
C LYS A 152 -10.34 15.13 4.67
N GLY A 153 -11.49 14.67 5.10
CA GLY A 153 -12.69 14.53 4.26
C GLY A 153 -12.48 13.61 3.04
N LYS A 154 -12.86 14.07 1.86
CA LYS A 154 -12.76 13.28 0.63
C LYS A 154 -11.33 12.91 0.25
N ASP A 155 -10.35 13.77 0.55
CA ASP A 155 -8.95 13.49 0.26
C ASP A 155 -8.40 12.41 1.20
N PHE A 156 -8.90 12.30 2.44
CA PHE A 156 -8.57 11.18 3.32
C PHE A 156 -9.07 9.84 2.75
N ILE A 157 -10.31 9.81 2.22
CA ILE A 157 -10.82 8.61 1.52
C ILE A 157 -9.95 8.29 0.28
N ALA A 158 -9.51 9.30 -0.44
CA ALA A 158 -8.65 9.10 -1.61
C ALA A 158 -7.28 8.50 -1.22
N VAL A 159 -6.68 8.92 -0.09
CA VAL A 159 -5.47 8.29 0.45
C VAL A 159 -5.72 6.83 0.80
N ILE A 160 -6.85 6.50 1.45
CA ILE A 160 -7.21 5.11 1.75
C ILE A 160 -7.32 4.27 0.46
N VAL A 161 -7.96 4.80 -0.58
CA VAL A 161 -8.10 4.13 -1.88
C VAL A 161 -6.74 3.96 -2.58
N HIS A 162 -5.88 4.97 -2.51
CA HIS A 162 -4.49 4.93 -3.01
C HIS A 162 -3.69 3.81 -2.33
N GLU A 163 -3.71 3.76 -1.00
CA GLU A 163 -3.01 2.73 -0.22
C GLU A 163 -3.55 1.32 -0.52
N PHE A 164 -4.87 1.20 -0.73
CA PHE A 164 -5.49 -0.05 -1.15
C PHE A 164 -4.96 -0.52 -2.51
N GLY A 165 -4.72 0.40 -3.45
CA GLY A 165 -4.09 0.11 -4.75
C GLY A 165 -2.68 -0.47 -4.61
N HIS A 166 -1.86 0.09 -3.72
CA HIS A 166 -0.53 -0.47 -3.41
C HIS A 166 -0.63 -1.88 -2.86
N GLY A 167 -1.54 -2.10 -1.94
CA GLY A 167 -1.62 -3.37 -1.21
C GLY A 167 -2.27 -4.49 -2.02
N LEU A 168 -3.41 -4.24 -2.66
CA LEU A 168 -4.14 -5.30 -3.36
C LEU A 168 -3.54 -5.60 -4.74
N TYR A 169 -3.13 -4.56 -5.46
CA TYR A 169 -2.69 -4.69 -6.85
C TYR A 169 -1.17 -4.53 -7.02
N GLY A 170 -0.42 -4.24 -5.97
CA GLY A 170 1.00 -3.95 -6.07
C GLY A 170 1.29 -2.71 -6.93
N ALA A 171 0.30 -1.83 -7.09
CA ALA A 171 0.43 -0.63 -7.92
C ALA A 171 1.55 0.27 -7.43
N THR A 172 2.40 0.75 -8.34
CA THR A 172 3.43 1.73 -8.02
C THR A 172 2.95 3.15 -8.28
N HIS A 173 3.68 4.16 -7.78
CA HIS A 173 3.36 5.54 -8.09
C HIS A 173 3.55 5.88 -9.58
N CYS A 174 2.74 6.79 -10.09
CA CYS A 174 2.91 7.39 -11.42
C CYS A 174 3.01 8.92 -11.36
N SER A 175 3.19 9.55 -12.53
CA SER A 175 3.28 11.01 -12.65
C SER A 175 1.97 11.66 -13.13
N ASP A 176 0.96 10.87 -13.51
CA ASP A 176 -0.31 11.40 -14.00
C ASP A 176 -1.16 11.94 -12.84
N LYS A 177 -1.36 13.25 -12.80
CA LYS A 177 -2.13 13.97 -11.77
C LYS A 177 -3.62 13.62 -11.76
N ASN A 178 -4.12 12.93 -12.78
CA ASN A 178 -5.50 12.45 -12.82
C ASN A 178 -5.63 11.01 -12.30
N CYS A 179 -4.54 10.34 -12.02
CA CYS A 179 -4.53 8.98 -11.50
C CYS A 179 -4.54 8.98 -9.97
N ILE A 180 -5.35 8.10 -9.36
CA ILE A 180 -5.34 7.91 -7.91
C ILE A 180 -3.95 7.49 -7.40
N MET A 181 -3.17 6.75 -8.21
CA MET A 181 -1.82 6.30 -7.88
C MET A 181 -0.73 7.36 -8.11
N CYS A 182 -1.10 8.61 -8.39
CA CYS A 182 -0.12 9.69 -8.48
C CYS A 182 0.50 9.98 -7.12
N ASP A 183 1.84 10.17 -7.09
CA ASP A 183 2.53 10.63 -5.89
C ASP A 183 1.96 11.96 -5.39
N TYR A 184 1.58 12.00 -4.10
CA TYR A 184 1.00 13.19 -3.47
C TYR A 184 1.84 14.46 -3.65
N GLN A 185 3.16 14.36 -3.60
CA GLN A 185 4.05 15.51 -3.80
C GLN A 185 3.84 16.18 -5.16
N LYS A 186 3.35 15.44 -6.15
CA LYS A 186 3.04 15.95 -7.49
C LYS A 186 1.65 16.56 -7.59
N HIS A 187 0.75 16.26 -6.63
CA HIS A 187 -0.58 16.89 -6.58
C HIS A 187 -0.56 18.36 -6.17
N LYS A 188 0.38 18.77 -5.30
CA LYS A 188 0.58 20.16 -4.84
C LYS A 188 -0.75 20.88 -4.49
N GLY A 189 -1.52 20.29 -3.57
CA GLY A 189 -2.76 20.88 -3.07
C GLY A 189 -3.98 20.79 -4.00
N LYS A 190 -3.89 20.07 -5.11
CA LYS A 190 -5.06 19.74 -5.92
C LYS A 190 -5.80 18.55 -5.33
N PRO A 191 -7.15 18.51 -5.43
CA PRO A 191 -7.92 17.38 -4.94
C PRO A 191 -7.55 16.10 -5.69
N PHE A 192 -7.55 14.98 -4.97
CA PHE A 192 -7.35 13.66 -5.58
C PHE A 192 -8.49 13.31 -6.54
N LYS A 193 -8.16 12.61 -7.60
CA LYS A 193 -9.14 12.04 -8.53
C LYS A 193 -9.27 10.53 -8.33
N PHE A 194 -10.50 10.05 -8.32
CA PHE A 194 -10.84 8.63 -8.23
C PHE A 194 -10.88 8.02 -9.62
N SER A 195 -9.72 7.94 -10.28
CA SER A 195 -9.55 7.36 -11.62
C SER A 195 -8.16 6.74 -11.76
N LEU A 196 -8.01 5.84 -12.72
CA LEU A 196 -6.73 5.23 -13.10
C LEU A 196 -6.26 5.82 -14.44
N CYS A 197 -4.95 5.95 -14.59
CA CYS A 197 -4.31 6.25 -15.88
C CYS A 197 -4.10 4.97 -16.69
N ASN A 198 -3.73 5.11 -17.96
CA ASN A 198 -3.50 3.97 -18.86
C ASN A 198 -2.48 2.95 -18.33
N ASN A 199 -1.53 3.37 -17.50
CA ASN A 199 -0.55 2.45 -16.88
C ASN A 199 -1.17 1.60 -15.76
N HIS A 200 -2.35 1.95 -15.26
CA HIS A 200 -3.02 1.30 -14.14
C HIS A 200 -4.43 0.77 -14.48
N ILE A 201 -4.91 0.96 -15.72
CA ILE A 201 -6.31 0.65 -16.10
C ILE A 201 -6.64 -0.85 -16.07
N TYR A 202 -5.65 -1.71 -16.01
CA TYR A 202 -5.82 -3.17 -16.00
C TYR A 202 -5.76 -3.80 -14.59
N MET A 203 -5.93 -2.98 -13.55
CA MET A 203 -5.97 -3.40 -12.15
C MET A 203 -7.37 -3.73 -11.67
#